data_0ff9926681411da885b474194bb142ce
#
_entry.id   0ff9926681411da885b474194bb142ce
#
_cell.length_a   1.000
_cell.length_b   1.000
_cell.length_c   1.000
_cell.angle_alpha   90.00
_cell.angle_beta   90.00
_cell.angle_gamma   90.00
#
_symmetry.space_group_name_H-M   'P 1'
#
loop_
_entity.id
_entity.type
_entity.pdbx_description
1 polymer ?
#
loop_
_entity_poly.entity_id
_entity_poly.type
_entity_poly.pdbx_seq_one_letter_code
_entity_poly.pdbx_strand_id
1 'polypeptide(L)'
;YFQWRALSFWFDDDGDFRMQSGVLFRQQRRVQLSRIQTVDVTQPFAARLFSMAVVVIEVAGQDDSRVRLKYVTLDDAREIRREVLARSAGLSATTAEAPQSEIVRVSGRQLAVSLALRMTTAGLLLLTVIIIVTSYLTGGWGATGVAVVTGGIPLVLVVAEFTRYYGFTVAQSPDGLRLRYGLLRTESRTVPPGRVQAIEYVEPLLWRRRRWTRIRVTIAGVGSESSGSGSQRSDTVLIPVSEMEAAQDIVSRVLPDLRASSITWVGAPRRAWWRSPIQWRNLAVGWDAHSFAIRRGRITRRTALVPHARTQSVRWTQGPWERFLDLASVHVDTTPGPVSVSGLHLDASATRTVAQHQAAAADRGRRTDTSLHWAAP
;
A
#
# COMPACT_ATOMS: atom_id res chain seq x y z
N TYR A 1 -18.16 26.81 11.13
CA TYR A 1 -19.11 27.38 10.17
C TYR A 1 -18.50 28.52 9.35
N PHE A 2 -17.73 29.43 9.94
CA PHE A 2 -17.14 30.59 9.25
C PHE A 2 -15.99 30.21 8.29
N GLN A 3 -15.23 29.16 8.56
CA GLN A 3 -14.11 28.74 7.69
C GLN A 3 -14.56 28.17 6.35
N TRP A 4 -15.77 27.66 6.25
CA TRP A 4 -16.32 27.09 5.03
C TRP A 4 -16.67 28.17 3.97
N ARG A 5 -17.19 29.33 4.39
CA ARG A 5 -17.52 30.44 3.48
C ARG A 5 -16.31 31.15 2.87
N ALA A 6 -15.12 30.93 3.40
CA ALA A 6 -13.89 31.57 2.98
C ALA A 6 -13.00 30.67 2.12
N LEU A 7 -13.52 29.52 1.67
CA LEU A 7 -12.81 28.64 0.74
C LEU A 7 -13.34 28.86 -0.68
N SER A 8 -12.48 29.38 -1.54
CA SER A 8 -12.76 29.47 -2.98
C SER A 8 -11.67 28.78 -3.77
N PHE A 9 -12.05 28.12 -4.85
CA PHE A 9 -11.13 27.48 -5.76
C PHE A 9 -11.56 27.77 -7.20
N TRP A 10 -10.58 27.89 -8.09
CA TRP A 10 -10.82 28.11 -9.52
C TRP A 10 -9.61 27.62 -10.32
N PHE A 11 -9.81 27.42 -11.59
CA PHE A 11 -8.73 27.20 -12.55
C PHE A 11 -8.36 28.52 -13.20
N ASP A 12 -7.07 28.81 -13.28
CA ASP A 12 -6.55 29.98 -13.95
C ASP A 12 -6.55 29.81 -15.49
N ASP A 13 -6.37 30.89 -16.24
CA ASP A 13 -6.26 30.85 -17.68
C ASP A 13 -5.08 29.98 -18.17
N ASP A 14 -4.03 29.87 -17.35
CA ASP A 14 -2.89 28.96 -17.56
C ASP A 14 -3.25 27.47 -17.27
N GLY A 15 -4.48 27.20 -16.84
CA GLY A 15 -4.94 25.87 -16.45
C GLY A 15 -4.55 25.42 -15.05
N ASP A 16 -3.78 26.20 -14.29
CA ASP A 16 -3.37 25.84 -12.94
C ASP A 16 -4.51 25.93 -11.91
N PHE A 17 -4.49 25.01 -10.95
CA PHE A 17 -5.47 25.01 -9.86
C PHE A 17 -5.08 26.02 -8.79
N ARG A 18 -5.97 26.99 -8.52
CA ARG A 18 -5.80 27.96 -7.44
C ARG A 18 -6.81 27.74 -6.33
N MET A 19 -6.34 27.87 -5.11
CA MET A 19 -7.15 27.79 -3.91
C MET A 19 -6.89 29.01 -3.04
N GLN A 20 -7.94 29.65 -2.58
CA GLN A 20 -7.88 30.70 -1.58
C GLN A 20 -8.63 30.24 -0.33
N SER A 21 -7.97 30.36 0.83
CA SER A 21 -8.54 29.98 2.11
C SER A 21 -8.19 31.00 3.18
N GLY A 22 -9.08 31.14 4.19
CA GLY A 22 -8.87 31.97 5.36
C GLY A 22 -9.78 33.20 5.45
N VAL A 23 -10.31 33.46 6.66
CA VAL A 23 -11.20 34.61 6.96
C VAL A 23 -10.38 35.82 7.40
N LEU A 24 -9.42 35.63 8.30
CA LEU A 24 -8.55 36.69 8.83
C LEU A 24 -7.19 36.72 8.12
N PHE A 25 -6.61 35.55 7.87
CA PHE A 25 -5.36 35.43 7.13
C PHE A 25 -5.66 34.71 5.82
N ARG A 26 -5.69 35.44 4.71
CA ARG A 26 -5.92 34.87 3.40
C ARG A 26 -4.64 34.20 2.92
N GLN A 27 -4.72 32.89 2.68
CA GLN A 27 -3.66 32.12 2.05
C GLN A 27 -4.11 31.74 0.65
N GLN A 28 -3.31 32.07 -0.34
CA GLN A 28 -3.52 31.65 -1.72
C GLN A 28 -2.47 30.62 -2.09
N ARG A 29 -2.91 29.50 -2.65
CA ARG A 29 -2.03 28.43 -3.14
C ARG A 29 -2.29 28.22 -4.63
N ARG A 30 -1.22 28.14 -5.39
CA ARG A 30 -1.22 27.76 -6.80
C ARG A 30 -0.65 26.36 -6.92
N VAL A 31 -1.34 25.45 -7.61
CA VAL A 31 -0.94 24.08 -7.85
C VAL A 31 -0.89 23.83 -9.33
N GLN A 32 0.29 23.53 -9.85
CA GLN A 32 0.49 23.16 -11.24
C GLN A 32 -0.13 21.79 -11.51
N LEU A 33 -1.02 21.68 -12.51
CA LEU A 33 -1.69 20.42 -12.85
C LEU A 33 -0.70 19.29 -13.20
N SER A 34 0.40 19.63 -13.87
CA SER A 34 1.46 18.67 -14.23
C SER A 34 2.15 18.02 -13.01
N ARG A 35 2.06 18.64 -11.83
CA ARG A 35 2.63 18.13 -10.58
C ARG A 35 1.64 17.33 -9.73
N ILE A 36 0.37 17.29 -10.11
CA ILE A 36 -0.65 16.54 -9.37
C ILE A 36 -0.38 15.04 -9.52
N GLN A 37 -0.29 14.36 -8.40
CA GLN A 37 0.01 12.93 -8.36
C GLN A 37 -1.25 12.09 -8.14
N THR A 38 -2.06 12.47 -7.17
CA THR A 38 -3.32 11.78 -6.87
C THR A 38 -4.37 12.77 -6.40
N VAL A 39 -5.64 12.43 -6.64
CA VAL A 39 -6.80 13.14 -6.11
C VAL A 39 -7.66 12.13 -5.38
N ASP A 40 -7.63 12.20 -4.06
CA ASP A 40 -8.35 11.29 -3.19
C ASP A 40 -9.60 11.99 -2.61
N VAL A 41 -10.72 11.30 -2.61
CA VAL A 41 -11.95 11.79 -1.96
C VAL A 41 -12.18 10.97 -0.70
N THR A 42 -12.22 11.65 0.44
CA THR A 42 -12.47 11.05 1.74
C THR A 42 -13.76 11.60 2.33
N GLN A 43 -14.62 10.72 2.80
CA GLN A 43 -15.88 11.09 3.43
C GLN A 43 -15.89 10.59 4.89
N PRO A 44 -15.51 11.42 5.87
CA PRO A 44 -15.65 11.09 7.30
C PRO A 44 -17.10 10.84 7.66
N PHE A 45 -17.34 10.03 8.70
CA PHE A 45 -18.70 9.68 9.13
C PHE A 45 -19.61 10.91 9.36
N ALA A 46 -19.11 11.91 10.10
CA ALA A 46 -19.86 13.13 10.33
C ALA A 46 -20.14 13.91 9.04
N ALA A 47 -19.19 13.98 8.11
CA ALA A 47 -19.36 14.63 6.81
C ALA A 47 -20.38 13.86 5.93
N ARG A 48 -20.45 12.54 6.06
CA ARG A 48 -21.42 11.71 5.34
C ARG A 48 -22.86 12.02 5.73
N LEU A 49 -23.11 12.32 7.00
CA LEU A 49 -24.44 12.69 7.48
C LEU A 49 -24.96 13.98 6.80
N PHE A 50 -24.05 14.86 6.39
CA PHE A 50 -24.36 16.12 5.71
C PHE A 50 -24.06 16.08 4.21
N SER A 51 -23.83 14.88 3.62
CA SER A 51 -23.44 14.69 2.21
C SER A 51 -22.18 15.48 1.80
N MET A 52 -21.27 15.73 2.75
CA MET A 52 -20.02 16.46 2.55
C MET A 52 -18.85 15.49 2.38
N ALA A 53 -17.78 15.98 1.73
CA ALA A 53 -16.55 15.26 1.51
C ALA A 53 -15.33 16.16 1.71
N VAL A 54 -14.16 15.53 1.79
CA VAL A 54 -12.85 16.18 1.80
C VAL A 54 -12.10 15.68 0.56
N VAL A 55 -11.69 16.59 -0.30
CA VAL A 55 -10.82 16.28 -1.44
C VAL A 55 -9.38 16.54 -1.02
N VAL A 56 -8.53 15.55 -1.23
CA VAL A 56 -7.09 15.62 -0.95
C VAL A 56 -6.35 15.52 -2.27
N ILE A 57 -5.67 16.57 -2.67
CA ILE A 57 -4.85 16.63 -3.87
C ILE A 57 -3.40 16.50 -3.42
N GLU A 58 -2.72 15.44 -3.84
CA GLU A 58 -1.29 15.23 -3.59
C GLU A 58 -0.48 15.75 -4.78
N VAL A 59 0.52 16.58 -4.50
CA VAL A 59 1.35 17.25 -5.49
C VAL A 59 2.80 16.78 -5.34
N ALA A 60 3.53 16.63 -6.44
CA ALA A 60 4.97 16.35 -6.39
C ALA A 60 5.75 17.56 -5.87
N GLY A 61 6.51 17.41 -4.78
CA GLY A 61 7.35 18.47 -4.21
C GLY A 61 7.71 18.21 -2.75
N GLN A 62 8.58 19.05 -2.20
CA GLN A 62 8.96 19.04 -0.79
C GLN A 62 7.91 19.77 0.04
N ASP A 63 7.86 19.45 1.35
CA ASP A 63 7.10 20.07 2.43
C ASP A 63 5.77 20.74 2.04
N ASP A 64 4.67 20.18 2.55
CA ASP A 64 3.31 20.69 2.36
C ASP A 64 2.66 20.35 0.99
N SER A 65 3.05 19.21 0.43
CA SER A 65 2.59 18.72 -0.90
C SER A 65 1.12 18.29 -0.95
N ARG A 66 0.35 18.46 0.13
CA ARG A 66 -1.07 18.08 0.22
C ARG A 66 -1.98 19.28 0.32
N VAL A 67 -2.83 19.46 -0.67
CA VAL A 67 -3.93 20.42 -0.63
C VAL A 67 -5.20 19.71 -0.19
N ARG A 68 -5.82 20.18 0.90
CA ARG A 68 -7.04 19.60 1.44
C ARG A 68 -8.21 20.58 1.30
N LEU A 69 -9.15 20.24 0.44
CA LEU A 69 -10.43 20.94 0.32
C LEU A 69 -11.42 20.28 1.28
N LYS A 70 -11.70 20.93 2.39
CA LYS A 70 -12.60 20.41 3.43
C LYS A 70 -14.03 20.92 3.20
N TYR A 71 -15.00 20.07 3.50
CA TYR A 71 -16.42 20.41 3.50
C TYR A 71 -16.99 20.82 2.13
N VAL A 72 -16.60 20.12 1.09
CA VAL A 72 -17.18 20.21 -0.25
C VAL A 72 -18.37 19.26 -0.33
N THR A 73 -19.40 19.54 -1.13
CA THR A 73 -20.45 18.56 -1.34
C THR A 73 -19.89 17.32 -2.04
N LEU A 74 -20.53 16.17 -1.86
CA LEU A 74 -20.03 14.93 -2.46
C LEU A 74 -19.99 15.02 -4.00
N ASP A 75 -20.94 15.71 -4.59
CA ASP A 75 -21.05 15.87 -6.04
C ASP A 75 -19.97 16.83 -6.56
N ASP A 76 -19.77 17.98 -5.90
CA ASP A 76 -18.67 18.89 -6.21
C ASP A 76 -17.31 18.20 -6.05
N ALA A 77 -17.14 17.38 -5.00
CA ALA A 77 -15.90 16.62 -4.79
C ALA A 77 -15.60 15.64 -5.93
N ARG A 78 -16.63 15.00 -6.47
CA ARG A 78 -16.51 14.11 -7.63
C ARG A 78 -16.22 14.90 -8.90
N GLU A 79 -16.84 16.06 -9.05
CA GLU A 79 -16.62 16.94 -10.19
C GLU A 79 -15.22 17.51 -10.20
N ILE A 80 -14.75 18.06 -9.06
CA ILE A 80 -13.37 18.53 -8.90
C ILE A 80 -12.37 17.42 -9.24
N ARG A 81 -12.60 16.23 -8.73
CA ARG A 81 -11.74 15.07 -9.01
C ARG A 81 -11.71 14.76 -10.50
N ARG A 82 -12.86 14.73 -11.17
CA ARG A 82 -12.99 14.46 -12.61
C ARG A 82 -12.26 15.51 -13.42
N GLU A 83 -12.50 16.78 -13.12
CA GLU A 83 -11.92 17.89 -13.84
C GLU A 83 -10.40 17.97 -13.68
N VAL A 84 -9.90 17.83 -12.45
CA VAL A 84 -8.46 17.83 -12.16
C VAL A 84 -7.76 16.66 -12.86
N LEU A 85 -8.34 15.45 -12.81
CA LEU A 85 -7.74 14.28 -13.47
C LEU A 85 -7.80 14.38 -14.99
N ALA A 86 -8.91 14.84 -15.58
CA ALA A 86 -9.03 15.04 -17.01
C ALA A 86 -8.00 16.05 -17.52
N ARG A 87 -7.88 17.20 -16.87
CA ARG A 87 -6.91 18.23 -17.24
C ARG A 87 -5.46 17.80 -17.02
N SER A 88 -5.18 17.06 -15.94
CA SER A 88 -3.82 16.52 -15.70
C SER A 88 -3.41 15.47 -16.74
N ALA A 89 -4.38 14.80 -17.38
CA ALA A 89 -4.18 13.86 -18.48
C ALA A 89 -4.21 14.54 -19.87
N GLY A 90 -4.37 15.87 -19.94
CA GLY A 90 -4.49 16.59 -21.22
C GLY A 90 -5.82 16.37 -21.97
N LEU A 91 -6.84 15.84 -21.28
CA LEU A 91 -8.16 15.57 -21.85
C LEU A 91 -9.12 16.72 -21.53
N SER A 92 -10.12 16.94 -22.41
CA SER A 92 -11.19 17.92 -22.15
C SER A 92 -12.06 17.47 -20.97
N ALA A 93 -12.47 18.42 -20.11
CA ALA A 93 -13.28 18.19 -18.93
C ALA A 93 -14.67 17.56 -19.20
N THR A 94 -15.11 17.57 -20.46
CA THR A 94 -16.39 17.02 -20.90
C THR A 94 -16.42 15.53 -21.18
N THR A 95 -15.26 14.83 -21.03
CA THR A 95 -15.23 13.39 -21.22
C THR A 95 -16.04 12.73 -20.09
N ALA A 96 -17.18 12.12 -20.44
CA ALA A 96 -18.03 11.39 -19.51
C ALA A 96 -17.19 10.41 -18.69
N GLU A 97 -17.51 10.28 -17.39
CA GLU A 97 -16.84 9.30 -16.55
C GLU A 97 -16.94 7.93 -17.21
N ALA A 98 -15.80 7.43 -17.69
CA ALA A 98 -15.78 6.17 -18.43
C ALA A 98 -16.37 5.05 -17.57
N PRO A 99 -17.10 4.09 -18.16
CA PRO A 99 -17.77 3.05 -17.42
C PRO A 99 -16.77 2.32 -16.53
N GLN A 100 -17.03 2.32 -15.23
CA GLN A 100 -16.20 1.64 -14.25
C GLN A 100 -16.55 0.16 -14.28
N SER A 101 -15.62 -0.69 -14.69
CA SER A 101 -15.78 -2.13 -14.55
C SER A 101 -15.28 -2.56 -13.18
N GLU A 102 -16.19 -3.04 -12.34
CA GLU A 102 -15.82 -3.65 -11.06
C GLU A 102 -15.07 -4.96 -11.33
N ILE A 103 -13.82 -5.06 -10.86
CA ILE A 103 -12.99 -6.24 -11.03
C ILE A 103 -13.19 -7.21 -9.85
N VAL A 104 -13.10 -6.68 -8.63
CA VAL A 104 -13.18 -7.47 -7.39
C VAL A 104 -13.90 -6.69 -6.30
N ARG A 105 -14.80 -7.40 -5.61
CA ARG A 105 -15.42 -6.93 -4.38
C ARG A 105 -15.11 -7.89 -3.25
N VAL A 106 -14.55 -7.38 -2.17
CA VAL A 106 -14.29 -8.15 -0.95
C VAL A 106 -15.55 -8.23 -0.12
N SER A 107 -16.05 -9.44 0.12
CA SER A 107 -17.22 -9.61 0.98
C SER A 107 -16.88 -9.34 2.45
N GLY A 108 -17.81 -8.77 3.21
CA GLY A 108 -17.62 -8.52 4.65
C GLY A 108 -17.29 -9.79 5.43
N ARG A 109 -17.89 -10.94 5.04
CA ARG A 109 -17.60 -12.25 5.65
C ARG A 109 -16.15 -12.69 5.38
N GLN A 110 -15.69 -12.56 4.14
CA GLN A 110 -14.31 -12.91 3.78
C GLN A 110 -13.31 -12.03 4.55
N LEU A 111 -13.59 -10.73 4.65
CA LEU A 111 -12.77 -9.80 5.44
C LEU A 111 -12.74 -10.19 6.92
N ALA A 112 -13.89 -10.43 7.55
CA ALA A 112 -13.97 -10.82 8.96
C ALA A 112 -13.19 -12.10 9.25
N VAL A 113 -13.40 -13.16 8.44
CA VAL A 113 -12.68 -14.42 8.58
C VAL A 113 -11.18 -14.24 8.35
N SER A 114 -10.78 -13.41 7.41
CA SER A 114 -9.37 -13.12 7.15
C SER A 114 -8.68 -12.46 8.33
N LEU A 115 -9.35 -11.51 8.98
CA LEU A 115 -8.84 -10.83 10.19
C LEU A 115 -8.74 -11.79 11.38
N ALA A 116 -9.76 -12.63 11.59
CA ALA A 116 -9.74 -13.65 12.65
C ALA A 116 -8.61 -14.70 12.45
N LEU A 117 -8.31 -15.05 11.20
CA LEU A 117 -7.27 -16.02 10.84
C LEU A 117 -5.85 -15.43 10.83
N ARG A 118 -5.64 -14.18 11.21
CA ARG A 118 -4.27 -13.68 11.42
C ARG A 118 -3.67 -14.32 12.65
N MET A 119 -2.43 -14.79 12.55
CA MET A 119 -1.73 -15.45 13.66
C MET A 119 -1.65 -14.59 14.91
N THR A 120 -1.42 -13.29 14.77
CA THR A 120 -1.42 -12.35 15.91
C THR A 120 -2.78 -12.27 16.59
N THR A 121 -3.84 -12.14 15.83
CA THR A 121 -5.22 -12.06 16.34
C THR A 121 -5.64 -13.39 16.93
N ALA A 122 -5.43 -14.49 16.20
CA ALA A 122 -5.76 -15.84 16.64
C ALA A 122 -4.98 -16.22 17.91
N GLY A 123 -3.69 -15.87 17.98
CA GLY A 123 -2.85 -16.15 19.14
C GLY A 123 -3.28 -15.37 20.39
N LEU A 124 -3.61 -14.08 20.21
CA LEU A 124 -4.11 -13.26 21.32
C LEU A 124 -5.50 -13.69 21.80
N LEU A 125 -6.39 -14.06 20.90
CA LEU A 125 -7.70 -14.62 21.26
C LEU A 125 -7.55 -15.94 22.01
N LEU A 126 -6.67 -16.84 21.55
CA LEU A 126 -6.37 -18.09 22.24
C LEU A 126 -5.79 -17.83 23.63
N LEU A 127 -4.84 -16.92 23.76
CA LEU A 127 -4.26 -16.53 25.05
C LEU A 127 -5.33 -15.98 26.00
N THR A 128 -6.24 -15.14 25.51
CA THR A 128 -7.36 -14.62 26.29
C THR A 128 -8.25 -15.74 26.81
N VAL A 129 -8.59 -16.71 25.94
CA VAL A 129 -9.38 -17.89 26.34
C VAL A 129 -8.66 -18.70 27.41
N ILE A 130 -7.35 -18.94 27.28
CA ILE A 130 -6.55 -19.64 28.27
C ILE A 130 -6.58 -18.90 29.62
N ILE A 131 -6.39 -17.58 29.63
CA ILE A 131 -6.43 -16.75 30.84
C ILE A 131 -7.81 -16.83 31.51
N ILE A 132 -8.91 -16.77 30.76
CA ILE A 132 -10.26 -16.86 31.29
C ILE A 132 -10.49 -18.25 31.92
N VAL A 133 -10.12 -19.32 31.22
CA VAL A 133 -10.30 -20.70 31.71
C VAL A 133 -9.46 -20.93 32.97
N THR A 134 -8.21 -20.52 32.99
CA THR A 134 -7.34 -20.67 34.18
C THR A 134 -7.86 -19.85 35.36
N SER A 135 -8.31 -18.62 35.13
CA SER A 135 -8.91 -17.77 36.16
C SER A 135 -10.16 -18.41 36.79
N TYR A 136 -11.02 -18.99 35.93
CA TYR A 136 -12.20 -19.72 36.38
C TYR A 136 -11.87 -20.96 37.23
N LEU A 137 -10.91 -21.77 36.77
CA LEU A 137 -10.49 -23.00 37.46
C LEU A 137 -9.78 -22.76 38.80
N THR A 138 -9.05 -21.64 38.91
CA THR A 138 -8.28 -21.31 40.14
C THR A 138 -9.04 -20.39 41.11
N GLY A 139 -10.26 -19.93 40.73
CA GLY A 139 -11.03 -18.98 41.54
C GLY A 139 -10.41 -17.59 41.65
N GLY A 140 -9.37 -17.31 40.86
CA GLY A 140 -8.56 -16.09 40.90
C GLY A 140 -9.14 -14.95 40.03
N TRP A 141 -10.07 -14.18 40.58
CA TRP A 141 -10.68 -13.03 39.86
C TRP A 141 -9.71 -11.93 39.42
N GLY A 142 -8.49 -11.90 39.99
CA GLY A 142 -7.45 -10.93 39.63
C GLY A 142 -6.98 -11.05 38.18
N ALA A 143 -7.06 -12.24 37.58
CA ALA A 143 -6.67 -12.44 36.18
C ALA A 143 -7.72 -11.94 35.15
N THR A 144 -8.96 -11.64 35.58
CA THR A 144 -10.00 -11.12 34.68
C THR A 144 -9.64 -9.75 34.09
N GLY A 145 -9.00 -8.87 34.86
CA GLY A 145 -8.49 -7.60 34.35
C GLY A 145 -7.45 -7.76 33.24
N VAL A 146 -6.55 -8.73 33.40
CA VAL A 146 -5.54 -9.07 32.39
C VAL A 146 -6.23 -9.65 31.14
N ALA A 147 -7.24 -10.50 31.29
CA ALA A 147 -8.00 -11.06 30.17
C ALA A 147 -8.73 -9.97 29.36
N VAL A 148 -9.33 -8.99 30.04
CA VAL A 148 -10.01 -7.85 29.39
C VAL A 148 -9.02 -7.03 28.56
N VAL A 149 -7.85 -6.73 29.09
CA VAL A 149 -6.82 -5.97 28.36
C VAL A 149 -6.25 -6.79 27.20
N THR A 150 -5.91 -8.06 27.45
CA THR A 150 -5.30 -8.95 26.45
C THR A 150 -6.25 -9.28 25.30
N GLY A 151 -7.57 -9.39 25.57
CA GLY A 151 -8.59 -9.64 24.55
C GLY A 151 -9.19 -8.37 23.97
N GLY A 152 -9.37 -7.34 24.77
CA GLY A 152 -10.02 -6.10 24.38
C GLY A 152 -9.23 -5.30 23.35
N ILE A 153 -7.93 -5.12 23.56
CA ILE A 153 -7.07 -4.38 22.61
C ILE A 153 -7.06 -5.02 21.23
N PRO A 154 -6.80 -6.34 21.07
CA PRO A 154 -6.86 -7.00 19.78
C PRO A 154 -8.23 -6.91 19.12
N LEU A 155 -9.30 -7.03 19.89
CA LEU A 155 -10.66 -6.91 19.37
C LEU A 155 -10.91 -5.51 18.80
N VAL A 156 -10.52 -4.46 19.51
CA VAL A 156 -10.61 -3.07 19.01
C VAL A 156 -9.82 -2.89 17.74
N LEU A 157 -8.60 -3.42 17.65
CA LEU A 157 -7.78 -3.34 16.44
C LEU A 157 -8.42 -4.09 15.26
N VAL A 158 -9.00 -5.26 15.49
CA VAL A 158 -9.73 -6.03 14.46
C VAL A 158 -10.97 -5.28 13.98
N VAL A 159 -11.76 -4.73 14.90
CA VAL A 159 -12.94 -3.93 14.55
C VAL A 159 -12.53 -2.67 13.77
N ALA A 160 -11.48 -1.99 14.19
CA ALA A 160 -10.96 -0.82 13.50
C ALA A 160 -10.48 -1.17 12.07
N GLU A 161 -9.79 -2.30 11.90
CA GLU A 161 -9.35 -2.75 10.58
C GLU A 161 -10.53 -3.25 9.72
N PHE A 162 -11.50 -3.93 10.32
CA PHE A 162 -12.73 -4.34 9.65
C PHE A 162 -13.51 -3.13 9.14
N THR A 163 -13.75 -2.14 10.00
CA THR A 163 -14.47 -0.91 9.62
C THR A 163 -13.73 -0.11 8.56
N ARG A 164 -12.39 -0.12 8.59
CA ARG A 164 -11.53 0.54 7.59
C ARG A 164 -11.66 -0.09 6.21
N TYR A 165 -11.64 -1.42 6.10
CA TYR A 165 -11.64 -2.12 4.81
C TYR A 165 -12.99 -2.70 4.41
N TYR A 166 -14.06 -2.38 5.14
CA TYR A 166 -15.39 -2.86 4.81
C TYR A 166 -15.85 -2.38 3.43
N GLY A 167 -16.51 -3.28 2.68
CA GLY A 167 -17.02 -2.95 1.34
C GLY A 167 -15.91 -2.60 0.33
N PHE A 168 -14.72 -3.19 0.48
CA PHE A 168 -13.59 -2.93 -0.40
C PHE A 168 -13.91 -3.37 -1.82
N THR A 169 -13.83 -2.41 -2.76
CA THR A 169 -14.03 -2.64 -4.19
C THR A 169 -12.85 -2.13 -4.97
N VAL A 170 -12.45 -2.91 -5.96
CA VAL A 170 -11.43 -2.57 -6.96
C VAL A 170 -12.13 -2.47 -8.30
N ALA A 171 -12.08 -1.31 -8.93
CA ALA A 171 -12.65 -1.08 -10.25
C ALA A 171 -11.57 -0.57 -11.21
N GLN A 172 -11.68 -0.95 -12.46
CA GLN A 172 -10.83 -0.43 -13.53
C GLN A 172 -11.44 0.86 -14.09
N SER A 173 -10.60 1.85 -14.25
CA SER A 173 -10.94 3.12 -14.89
C SER A 173 -9.83 3.47 -15.88
N PRO A 174 -10.06 4.30 -16.89
CA PRO A 174 -9.00 4.80 -17.79
C PRO A 174 -7.85 5.47 -17.04
N ASP A 175 -8.11 6.06 -15.87
CA ASP A 175 -7.12 6.73 -15.03
C ASP A 175 -6.31 5.76 -14.16
N GLY A 176 -6.59 4.45 -14.21
CA GLY A 176 -5.97 3.43 -13.38
C GLY A 176 -6.94 2.61 -12.52
N LEU A 177 -6.46 2.01 -11.44
CA LEU A 177 -7.32 1.29 -10.52
C LEU A 177 -7.96 2.22 -9.49
N ARG A 178 -9.27 2.17 -9.39
CA ARG A 178 -10.04 2.87 -8.35
C ARG A 178 -10.32 1.93 -7.20
N LEU A 179 -9.86 2.32 -6.02
CA LEU A 179 -10.10 1.63 -4.76
C LEU A 179 -11.16 2.39 -3.97
N ARG A 180 -12.21 1.72 -3.56
CA ARG A 180 -13.22 2.30 -2.67
C ARG A 180 -13.43 1.38 -1.48
N TYR A 181 -13.36 1.93 -0.26
CA TYR A 181 -13.50 1.16 0.96
C TYR A 181 -13.91 2.03 2.14
N GLY A 182 -14.38 1.37 3.21
CA GLY A 182 -14.64 1.96 4.51
C GLY A 182 -16.11 2.02 4.89
N LEU A 183 -16.40 1.62 6.13
CA LEU A 183 -17.75 1.63 6.72
C LEU A 183 -18.07 2.99 7.33
N LEU A 184 -17.23 3.44 8.27
CA LEU A 184 -17.41 4.71 8.97
C LEU A 184 -16.81 5.89 8.20
N ARG A 185 -15.71 5.67 7.54
CA ARG A 185 -15.03 6.66 6.70
C ARG A 185 -14.84 6.05 5.32
N THR A 186 -15.60 6.51 4.35
CA THR A 186 -15.42 6.05 2.97
C THR A 186 -14.24 6.77 2.34
N GLU A 187 -13.31 5.98 1.82
CA GLU A 187 -12.16 6.47 1.06
C GLU A 187 -12.29 5.99 -0.38
N SER A 188 -12.07 6.90 -1.33
CA SER A 188 -11.98 6.59 -2.75
C SER A 188 -10.62 7.06 -3.24
N ARG A 189 -9.79 6.11 -3.63
CA ARG A 189 -8.40 6.35 -4.05
C ARG A 189 -8.18 5.84 -5.46
N THR A 190 -7.43 6.59 -6.26
CA THR A 190 -6.98 6.13 -7.58
C THR A 190 -5.51 5.74 -7.49
N VAL A 191 -5.17 4.59 -8.04
CA VAL A 191 -3.80 4.10 -8.21
C VAL A 191 -3.47 4.20 -9.69
N PRO A 192 -2.74 5.25 -10.13
CA PRO A 192 -2.37 5.39 -11.53
C PRO A 192 -1.37 4.28 -11.90
N PRO A 193 -1.50 3.64 -13.05
CA PRO A 193 -0.47 2.76 -13.57
C PRO A 193 0.82 3.57 -13.80
N GLY A 194 1.95 2.90 -13.92
CA GLY A 194 3.24 3.56 -14.07
C GLY A 194 3.80 4.23 -12.79
N ARG A 195 2.97 4.53 -11.78
CA ARG A 195 3.43 5.05 -10.49
C ARG A 195 3.67 3.99 -9.42
N VAL A 196 3.26 2.76 -9.67
CA VAL A 196 3.52 1.64 -8.77
C VAL A 196 5.00 1.26 -8.85
N GLN A 197 5.67 1.32 -7.71
CA GLN A 197 7.11 1.09 -7.59
C GLN A 197 7.46 -0.32 -7.12
N ALA A 198 6.64 -0.88 -6.23
CA ALA A 198 6.83 -2.21 -5.70
C ALA A 198 5.49 -2.79 -5.25
N ILE A 199 5.39 -4.11 -5.31
CA ILE A 199 4.22 -4.87 -4.86
C ILE A 199 4.68 -5.92 -3.86
N GLU A 200 3.93 -6.12 -2.79
CA GLU A 200 4.17 -7.18 -1.81
C GLU A 200 2.92 -8.04 -1.64
N TYR A 201 3.04 -9.32 -1.90
CA TYR A 201 2.06 -10.34 -1.52
C TYR A 201 2.33 -10.76 -0.07
N VAL A 202 1.32 -10.69 0.76
CA VAL A 202 1.40 -11.05 2.19
C VAL A 202 0.46 -12.22 2.44
N GLU A 203 1.03 -13.36 2.81
CA GLU A 203 0.32 -14.62 3.02
C GLU A 203 0.55 -15.13 4.47
N PRO A 204 -0.33 -14.80 5.42
CA PRO A 204 -0.31 -15.41 6.75
C PRO A 204 -0.46 -16.94 6.67
N LEU A 205 0.09 -17.66 7.66
CA LEU A 205 0.13 -19.12 7.64
C LEU A 205 -1.25 -19.76 7.46
N LEU A 206 -2.25 -19.27 8.18
CA LEU A 206 -3.61 -19.82 8.14
C LEU A 206 -4.34 -19.47 6.82
N TRP A 207 -3.95 -18.38 6.16
CA TRP A 207 -4.53 -17.98 4.87
C TRP A 207 -4.07 -18.88 3.73
N ARG A 208 -2.89 -19.50 3.83
CA ARG A 208 -2.32 -20.35 2.77
C ARG A 208 -3.21 -21.55 2.44
N ARG A 209 -3.92 -22.09 3.45
CA ARG A 209 -4.88 -23.20 3.22
C ARG A 209 -6.05 -22.77 2.33
N ARG A 210 -6.38 -21.48 2.32
CA ARG A 210 -7.44 -20.89 1.50
C ARG A 210 -6.92 -20.17 0.27
N ARG A 211 -5.61 -20.23 0.01
CA ARG A 211 -4.93 -19.49 -1.05
C ARG A 211 -5.19 -17.98 -1.01
N TRP A 212 -5.41 -17.41 0.19
CA TRP A 212 -5.65 -16.00 0.37
C TRP A 212 -4.35 -15.22 0.50
N THR A 213 -4.33 -14.05 -0.10
CA THR A 213 -3.25 -13.09 -0.02
C THR A 213 -3.77 -11.67 0.18
N ARG A 214 -2.94 -10.81 0.74
CA ARG A 214 -3.12 -9.36 0.75
C ARG A 214 -2.08 -8.76 -0.18
N ILE A 215 -2.48 -7.78 -0.97
CA ILE A 215 -1.55 -7.03 -1.81
C ILE A 215 -1.30 -5.66 -1.18
N ARG A 216 -0.03 -5.34 -0.98
CA ARG A 216 0.46 -4.00 -0.59
C ARG A 216 1.26 -3.43 -1.75
N VAL A 217 1.16 -2.12 -1.94
CA VAL A 217 1.88 -1.44 -3.02
C VAL A 217 2.61 -0.22 -2.49
N THR A 218 3.76 0.05 -3.06
CA THR A 218 4.44 1.35 -2.95
C THR A 218 4.12 2.16 -4.19
N ILE A 219 3.58 3.36 -4.00
CA ILE A 219 3.24 4.30 -5.07
C ILE A 219 4.18 5.49 -4.95
N ALA A 220 4.77 5.91 -6.06
CA ALA A 220 5.63 7.09 -6.07
C ALA A 220 4.86 8.34 -5.63
N GLY A 221 5.44 9.11 -4.72
CA GLY A 221 4.86 10.35 -4.20
C GLY A 221 3.86 10.17 -3.06
N VAL A 222 3.48 8.94 -2.73
CA VAL A 222 2.59 8.64 -1.63
C VAL A 222 3.37 8.03 -0.48
N GLY A 223 3.54 8.74 0.64
CA GLY A 223 4.12 8.18 1.86
C GLY A 223 5.48 8.72 2.29
N SER A 224 6.04 9.73 1.62
CA SER A 224 7.33 10.32 2.04
C SER A 224 7.24 11.28 3.24
N GLU A 225 6.04 11.67 3.66
CA GLU A 225 5.85 12.67 4.70
C GLU A 225 4.91 12.19 5.81
N SER A 226 5.44 11.41 6.74
CA SER A 226 4.84 11.26 8.06
C SER A 226 5.91 11.30 9.15
N SER A 227 6.76 12.34 9.13
CA SER A 227 7.67 12.67 10.23
C SER A 227 7.00 13.56 11.30
N GLY A 228 5.68 13.71 11.28
CA GLY A 228 4.93 14.49 12.25
C GLY A 228 3.74 13.70 12.82
N SER A 229 3.84 13.40 14.12
CA SER A 229 2.77 12.93 15.02
C SER A 229 1.86 11.81 14.50
N GLY A 230 2.20 10.55 14.82
CA GLY A 230 1.20 9.47 15.00
C GLY A 230 0.45 8.95 13.76
N SER A 231 0.65 9.48 12.58
CA SER A 231 -0.01 8.98 11.39
C SER A 231 0.77 7.80 10.83
N GLN A 232 0.20 6.61 10.98
CA GLN A 232 0.62 5.38 10.34
C GLN A 232 1.07 5.69 8.90
N ARG A 233 2.29 5.25 8.55
CA ARG A 233 2.77 5.19 7.16
C ARG A 233 1.59 4.71 6.33
N SER A 234 1.22 5.47 5.32
CA SER A 234 0.04 5.18 4.50
C SER A 234 0.23 3.83 3.83
N ASP A 235 -0.22 2.79 4.53
CA ASP A 235 -0.17 1.41 4.09
C ASP A 235 -1.08 1.32 2.88
N THR A 236 -0.53 1.49 1.69
CA THR A 236 -1.34 1.43 0.49
C THR A 236 -1.63 -0.03 0.20
N VAL A 237 -2.76 -0.47 0.73
CA VAL A 237 -3.32 -1.79 0.47
C VAL A 237 -4.10 -1.72 -0.82
N LEU A 238 -3.66 -2.47 -1.83
CA LEU A 238 -4.36 -2.61 -3.10
C LEU A 238 -5.57 -3.51 -2.97
N ILE A 239 -5.44 -4.57 -2.16
CA ILE A 239 -6.54 -5.45 -1.78
C ILE A 239 -6.27 -6.06 -0.39
N PRO A 240 -7.22 -5.98 0.56
CA PRO A 240 -7.01 -6.44 1.94
C PRO A 240 -7.01 -7.97 2.07
N VAL A 241 -7.78 -8.66 1.26
CA VAL A 241 -7.83 -10.12 1.14
C VAL A 241 -8.44 -10.52 -0.20
N SER A 242 -7.77 -11.44 -0.89
CA SER A 242 -8.24 -12.00 -2.15
C SER A 242 -7.67 -13.40 -2.33
N GLU A 243 -8.24 -14.18 -3.20
CA GLU A 243 -7.62 -15.39 -3.70
C GLU A 243 -6.39 -15.04 -4.53
N MET A 244 -5.38 -15.90 -4.54
CA MET A 244 -4.10 -15.64 -5.19
C MET A 244 -4.28 -15.36 -6.69
N GLU A 245 -5.18 -16.08 -7.35
CA GLU A 245 -5.45 -15.93 -8.78
C GLU A 245 -6.04 -14.55 -9.11
N ALA A 246 -7.07 -14.13 -8.37
CA ALA A 246 -7.65 -12.79 -8.51
C ALA A 246 -6.65 -11.67 -8.16
N ALA A 247 -5.79 -11.92 -7.17
CA ALA A 247 -4.70 -11.01 -6.80
C ALA A 247 -3.69 -10.84 -7.94
N GLN A 248 -3.32 -11.92 -8.62
CA GLN A 248 -2.41 -11.89 -9.76
C GLN A 248 -3.04 -11.19 -10.97
N ASP A 249 -4.34 -11.40 -11.23
CA ASP A 249 -5.07 -10.69 -12.30
C ASP A 249 -5.05 -9.16 -12.05
N ILE A 250 -5.32 -8.71 -10.84
CA ILE A 250 -5.24 -7.28 -10.50
C ILE A 250 -3.83 -6.74 -10.71
N VAL A 251 -2.80 -7.48 -10.28
CA VAL A 251 -1.40 -7.07 -10.43
C VAL A 251 -1.00 -6.99 -11.89
N SER A 252 -1.42 -7.95 -12.72
CA SER A 252 -1.11 -7.95 -14.16
C SER A 252 -1.71 -6.75 -14.91
N ARG A 253 -2.82 -6.20 -14.42
CA ARG A 253 -3.43 -4.98 -14.98
C ARG A 253 -2.66 -3.71 -14.61
N VAL A 254 -2.02 -3.68 -13.44
CA VAL A 254 -1.21 -2.53 -12.97
C VAL A 254 0.20 -2.59 -13.52
N LEU A 255 0.77 -3.77 -13.56
CA LEU A 255 2.14 -4.06 -14.00
C LEU A 255 2.12 -5.30 -14.92
N PRO A 256 1.81 -5.13 -16.21
CA PRO A 256 1.65 -6.24 -17.15
C PRO A 256 2.89 -7.14 -17.27
N ASP A 257 4.06 -6.56 -17.10
CA ASP A 257 5.34 -7.25 -17.23
C ASP A 257 5.73 -8.07 -15.99
N LEU A 258 4.96 -7.95 -14.88
CA LEU A 258 5.22 -8.64 -13.63
C LEU A 258 4.53 -10.00 -13.58
N ARG A 259 5.30 -11.07 -13.81
CA ARG A 259 4.81 -12.45 -13.69
C ARG A 259 5.57 -13.21 -12.60
N ALA A 260 4.95 -13.42 -11.46
CA ALA A 260 5.55 -14.17 -10.35
C ALA A 260 5.92 -15.63 -10.71
N SER A 261 5.34 -16.17 -11.78
CA SER A 261 5.58 -17.55 -12.25
C SER A 261 6.88 -17.74 -13.03
N SER A 262 7.48 -16.67 -13.57
CA SER A 262 8.71 -16.73 -14.39
C SER A 262 10.00 -16.54 -13.59
N ILE A 263 9.91 -16.34 -12.27
CA ILE A 263 11.04 -15.97 -11.44
C ILE A 263 11.93 -17.17 -11.13
N THR A 264 13.21 -17.05 -11.40
CA THR A 264 14.25 -18.00 -10.97
C THR A 264 14.68 -17.65 -9.54
N TRP A 265 14.50 -18.59 -8.60
CA TRP A 265 14.76 -18.35 -7.18
C TRP A 265 16.10 -18.90 -6.72
N VAL A 266 16.85 -18.09 -5.97
CA VAL A 266 18.07 -18.48 -5.24
C VAL A 266 17.77 -18.40 -3.74
N GLY A 267 17.79 -19.54 -3.06
CA GLY A 267 17.49 -19.64 -1.63
C GLY A 267 18.71 -19.37 -0.74
N ALA A 268 18.45 -19.05 0.52
CA ALA A 268 19.50 -18.91 1.53
C ALA A 268 20.16 -20.27 1.85
N PRO A 269 21.49 -20.32 2.06
CA PRO A 269 22.19 -21.55 2.40
C PRO A 269 21.83 -22.07 3.79
N ARG A 270 22.11 -23.35 4.08
CA ARG A 270 21.79 -23.95 5.38
C ARG A 270 22.41 -23.22 6.57
N ARG A 271 23.60 -22.64 6.41
CA ARG A 271 24.27 -21.87 7.46
C ARG A 271 23.52 -20.58 7.85
N ALA A 272 22.60 -20.10 7.04
CA ALA A 272 21.69 -18.99 7.39
C ALA A 272 20.73 -19.34 8.53
N TRP A 273 20.56 -20.63 8.87
CA TRP A 273 19.80 -21.09 10.03
C TRP A 273 20.30 -20.48 11.33
N TRP A 274 21.62 -20.36 11.53
CA TRP A 274 22.20 -19.76 12.73
C TRP A 274 21.79 -18.30 12.96
N ARG A 275 21.48 -17.58 11.88
CA ARG A 275 21.04 -16.18 11.94
C ARG A 275 19.53 -16.04 11.96
N SER A 276 18.81 -16.93 11.28
CA SER A 276 17.35 -16.87 11.10
C SER A 276 16.71 -18.26 11.13
N PRO A 277 16.68 -18.94 12.29
CA PRO A 277 16.28 -20.35 12.38
C PRO A 277 14.85 -20.61 11.92
N ILE A 278 13.94 -19.68 12.15
CA ILE A 278 12.53 -19.84 11.81
C ILE A 278 12.28 -19.65 10.31
N GLN A 279 12.96 -18.71 9.67
CA GLN A 279 12.59 -18.26 8.32
C GLN A 279 13.59 -18.63 7.21
N TRP A 280 14.79 -19.19 7.55
CA TRP A 280 15.87 -19.41 6.58
C TRP A 280 15.43 -20.18 5.31
N ARG A 281 14.54 -21.19 5.46
CA ARG A 281 14.01 -21.97 4.32
C ARG A 281 13.15 -21.15 3.35
N ASN A 282 12.64 -20.01 3.79
CA ASN A 282 11.81 -19.12 3.00
C ASN A 282 12.53 -17.86 2.56
N LEU A 283 13.79 -17.69 2.98
CA LEU A 283 14.62 -16.60 2.49
C LEU A 283 15.12 -16.95 1.10
N ALA A 284 14.72 -16.15 0.13
CA ALA A 284 15.16 -16.29 -1.25
C ALA A 284 15.10 -14.95 -1.95
N VAL A 285 15.97 -14.81 -2.94
CA VAL A 285 15.89 -13.76 -3.96
C VAL A 285 15.67 -14.40 -5.30
N GLY A 286 15.07 -13.68 -6.21
CA GLY A 286 14.85 -14.17 -7.55
C GLY A 286 14.71 -13.02 -8.53
N TRP A 287 14.77 -13.31 -9.78
CA TRP A 287 14.60 -12.34 -10.85
C TRP A 287 14.08 -13.01 -12.12
N ASP A 288 13.50 -12.22 -12.96
CA ASP A 288 13.17 -12.56 -14.33
C ASP A 288 13.69 -11.47 -15.28
N ALA A 289 13.18 -11.41 -16.49
CA ALA A 289 13.60 -10.40 -17.48
C ALA A 289 13.18 -8.97 -17.08
N HIS A 290 12.13 -8.80 -16.29
CA HIS A 290 11.48 -7.51 -16.04
C HIS A 290 11.51 -7.10 -14.57
N SER A 291 11.69 -8.06 -13.65
CA SER A 291 11.53 -7.81 -12.22
C SER A 291 12.56 -8.51 -11.34
N PHE A 292 12.78 -7.89 -10.19
CA PHE A 292 13.50 -8.47 -9.06
C PHE A 292 12.50 -8.83 -7.96
N ALA A 293 12.68 -9.98 -7.35
CA ALA A 293 11.79 -10.49 -6.33
C ALA A 293 12.53 -10.93 -5.08
N ILE A 294 11.90 -10.79 -3.94
CA ILE A 294 12.36 -11.36 -2.67
C ILE A 294 11.24 -12.17 -2.02
N ARG A 295 11.63 -13.20 -1.30
CA ARG A 295 10.71 -13.97 -0.46
C ARG A 295 11.30 -14.09 0.94
N ARG A 296 10.47 -13.82 1.95
CA ARG A 296 10.84 -13.88 3.36
C ARG A 296 9.67 -14.30 4.25
N GLY A 297 9.98 -14.69 5.48
CA GLY A 297 9.01 -15.03 6.51
C GLY A 297 8.44 -16.44 6.37
N ARG A 298 8.28 -17.13 7.49
CA ARG A 298 7.69 -18.48 7.56
C ARG A 298 6.25 -18.44 8.06
N ILE A 299 5.99 -17.69 9.11
CA ILE A 299 4.65 -17.52 9.67
C ILE A 299 3.80 -16.65 8.74
N THR A 300 4.32 -15.49 8.39
CA THR A 300 3.74 -14.64 7.35
C THR A 300 4.71 -14.60 6.19
N ARG A 301 4.38 -15.29 5.11
CA ARG A 301 5.17 -15.24 3.87
C ARG A 301 4.93 -13.89 3.22
N ARG A 302 6.01 -13.23 2.85
CA ARG A 302 6.00 -11.99 2.10
C ARG A 302 6.82 -12.18 0.85
N THR A 303 6.20 -11.95 -0.28
CA THR A 303 6.86 -11.95 -1.59
C THR A 303 6.75 -10.57 -2.17
N ALA A 304 7.87 -9.84 -2.22
CA ALA A 304 7.90 -8.51 -2.80
C ALA A 304 8.53 -8.56 -4.19
N LEU A 305 7.95 -7.82 -5.12
CA LEU A 305 8.37 -7.70 -6.51
C LEU A 305 8.60 -6.23 -6.83
N VAL A 306 9.70 -5.97 -7.56
CA VAL A 306 10.06 -4.63 -8.02
C VAL A 306 10.44 -4.72 -9.50
N PRO A 307 9.80 -3.95 -10.39
CA PRO A 307 10.27 -3.81 -11.76
C PRO A 307 11.70 -3.28 -11.79
N HIS A 308 12.57 -3.83 -12.64
CA HIS A 308 13.96 -3.38 -12.74
C HIS A 308 14.05 -1.86 -12.99
N ALA A 309 13.17 -1.31 -13.83
CA ALA A 309 13.09 0.11 -14.14
C ALA A 309 12.82 1.01 -12.91
N ARG A 310 12.19 0.47 -11.86
CA ARG A 310 11.82 1.21 -10.63
C ARG A 310 12.86 1.12 -9.52
N THR A 311 13.97 0.41 -9.74
CA THR A 311 15.09 0.32 -8.80
C THR A 311 15.87 1.63 -8.79
N GLN A 312 15.95 2.28 -7.62
CA GLN A 312 16.74 3.51 -7.45
C GLN A 312 18.18 3.21 -7.07
N SER A 313 18.40 2.32 -6.10
CA SER A 313 19.71 1.89 -5.70
C SER A 313 19.74 0.41 -5.33
N VAL A 314 20.90 -0.21 -5.47
CA VAL A 314 21.17 -1.56 -5.02
C VAL A 314 22.38 -1.51 -4.10
N ARG A 315 22.21 -1.99 -2.89
CA ARG A 315 23.30 -2.09 -1.92
C ARG A 315 23.32 -3.48 -1.31
N TRP A 316 24.48 -3.93 -0.96
CA TRP A 316 24.63 -5.14 -0.16
C TRP A 316 25.29 -4.81 1.17
N THR A 317 24.94 -5.55 2.19
CA THR A 317 25.46 -5.37 3.54
C THR A 317 25.94 -6.69 4.09
N GLN A 318 26.98 -6.63 4.92
CA GLN A 318 27.54 -7.80 5.59
C GLN A 318 27.98 -7.41 7.00
N GLY A 319 27.20 -7.79 8.00
CA GLY A 319 27.52 -7.58 9.41
C GLY A 319 28.61 -8.53 9.91
N PRO A 320 29.13 -8.34 11.16
CA PRO A 320 30.17 -9.21 11.72
C PRO A 320 29.79 -10.69 11.76
N TRP A 321 28.58 -11.00 12.21
CA TRP A 321 28.05 -12.37 12.22
C TRP A 321 27.83 -12.94 10.81
N GLU A 322 27.42 -12.10 9.86
CA GLU A 322 27.26 -12.53 8.47
C GLU A 322 28.63 -12.84 7.85
N ARG A 323 29.68 -12.08 8.20
CA ARG A 323 31.05 -12.37 7.76
C ARG A 323 31.52 -13.72 8.27
N PHE A 324 31.30 -13.99 9.56
CA PHE A 324 31.71 -15.26 10.17
C PHE A 324 30.99 -16.46 9.52
N LEU A 325 29.75 -16.29 9.11
CA LEU A 325 28.93 -17.31 8.47
C LEU A 325 29.01 -17.27 6.93
N ASP A 326 29.85 -16.42 6.36
CA ASP A 326 29.95 -16.17 4.92
C ASP A 326 28.59 -15.90 4.27
N LEU A 327 27.81 -15.06 4.93
CA LEU A 327 26.49 -14.59 4.50
C LEU A 327 26.56 -13.09 4.15
N ALA A 328 25.61 -12.62 3.35
CA ALA A 328 25.37 -11.21 3.10
C ALA A 328 23.90 -10.96 2.79
N SER A 329 23.47 -9.71 2.86
CA SER A 329 22.11 -9.28 2.56
C SER A 329 22.12 -8.26 1.42
N VAL A 330 21.18 -8.38 0.47
CA VAL A 330 21.00 -7.43 -0.62
C VAL A 330 19.76 -6.59 -0.38
N HIS A 331 19.87 -5.29 -0.60
CA HIS A 331 18.78 -4.33 -0.48
C HIS A 331 18.58 -3.64 -1.82
N VAL A 332 17.34 -3.64 -2.28
CA VAL A 332 16.93 -2.90 -3.47
C VAL A 332 16.03 -1.76 -3.01
N ASP A 333 16.55 -0.55 -3.13
CA ASP A 333 15.82 0.64 -2.69
C ASP A 333 14.96 1.15 -3.85
N THR A 334 13.72 1.46 -3.51
CA THR A 334 12.74 2.14 -4.37
C THR A 334 12.32 3.43 -3.68
N THR A 335 11.35 4.15 -4.20
CA THR A 335 10.76 5.29 -3.46
C THR A 335 10.28 4.85 -2.08
N PRO A 336 10.37 5.71 -1.06
CA PRO A 336 9.87 5.40 0.29
C PRO A 336 8.43 4.93 0.27
N GLY A 337 8.14 3.82 0.95
CA GLY A 337 6.82 3.22 0.98
C GLY A 337 6.70 2.01 1.89
N PRO A 338 5.54 1.34 1.92
CA PRO A 338 5.28 0.21 2.82
C PRO A 338 6.00 -1.08 2.41
N VAL A 339 6.44 -1.21 1.17
CA VAL A 339 7.12 -2.41 0.67
C VAL A 339 8.62 -2.25 0.81
N SER A 340 9.24 -3.16 1.56
CA SER A 340 10.69 -3.22 1.73
C SER A 340 11.25 -4.43 0.98
N VAL A 341 12.24 -4.19 0.13
CA VAL A 341 12.84 -5.20 -0.74
C VAL A 341 14.25 -5.54 -0.27
N SER A 342 14.34 -6.49 0.65
CA SER A 342 15.60 -6.92 1.26
C SER A 342 15.71 -8.43 1.26
N GLY A 343 16.65 -8.97 0.47
CA GLY A 343 17.06 -10.37 0.46
C GLY A 343 18.09 -10.60 1.55
N LEU A 344 17.70 -11.31 2.61
CA LEU A 344 18.49 -11.44 3.82
C LEU A 344 19.27 -12.76 3.85
N HIS A 345 20.49 -12.70 4.40
CA HIS A 345 21.31 -13.86 4.78
C HIS A 345 21.54 -14.88 3.64
N LEU A 346 21.80 -14.38 2.46
CA LEU A 346 22.19 -15.17 1.30
C LEU A 346 23.69 -15.52 1.37
N ASP A 347 24.15 -16.40 0.50
CA ASP A 347 25.57 -16.62 0.30
C ASP A 347 26.29 -15.32 -0.09
N ALA A 348 27.44 -15.04 0.52
CA ALA A 348 28.13 -13.75 0.32
C ALA A 348 28.58 -13.55 -1.13
N SER A 349 29.08 -14.60 -1.79
CA SER A 349 29.49 -14.56 -3.18
C SER A 349 28.31 -14.39 -4.12
N ALA A 350 27.25 -15.17 -3.90
CA ALA A 350 26.00 -15.07 -4.67
C ALA A 350 25.36 -13.70 -4.50
N THR A 351 25.39 -13.10 -3.30
CA THR A 351 24.83 -11.77 -3.03
C THR A 351 25.48 -10.68 -3.87
N ARG A 352 26.83 -10.72 -4.03
CA ARG A 352 27.55 -9.75 -4.88
C ARG A 352 27.11 -9.89 -6.33
N THR A 353 27.06 -11.11 -6.85
CA THR A 353 26.62 -11.39 -8.22
C THR A 353 25.19 -10.91 -8.45
N VAL A 354 24.28 -11.19 -7.51
CA VAL A 354 22.89 -10.73 -7.56
C VAL A 354 22.81 -9.21 -7.55
N ALA A 355 23.58 -8.53 -6.70
CA ALA A 355 23.58 -7.08 -6.62
C ALA A 355 24.08 -6.43 -7.93
N GLN A 356 25.16 -6.97 -8.50
CA GLN A 356 25.69 -6.51 -9.81
C GLN A 356 24.71 -6.75 -10.95
N HIS A 357 24.11 -7.95 -10.99
CA HIS A 357 23.08 -8.28 -11.98
C HIS A 357 21.90 -7.33 -11.89
N GLN A 358 21.40 -7.09 -10.66
CA GLN A 358 20.26 -6.19 -10.45
C GLN A 358 20.58 -4.74 -10.82
N ALA A 359 21.78 -4.25 -10.53
CA ALA A 359 22.20 -2.91 -10.93
C ALA A 359 22.23 -2.75 -12.46
N ALA A 360 22.78 -3.74 -13.16
CA ALA A 360 22.80 -3.75 -14.62
C ALA A 360 21.41 -3.90 -15.25
N ALA A 361 20.55 -4.75 -14.65
CA ALA A 361 19.16 -4.91 -15.07
C ALA A 361 18.35 -3.63 -14.86
N ALA A 362 18.56 -2.93 -13.74
CA ALA A 362 17.93 -1.65 -13.45
C ALA A 362 18.30 -0.57 -14.47
N ASP A 363 19.57 -0.50 -14.85
CA ASP A 363 20.03 0.46 -15.88
C ASP A 363 19.39 0.18 -17.25
N ARG A 364 19.37 -1.07 -17.69
CA ARG A 364 18.65 -1.49 -18.90
C ARG A 364 17.16 -1.18 -18.83
N GLY A 365 16.52 -1.56 -17.71
CA GLY A 365 15.09 -1.35 -17.52
C GLY A 365 14.69 0.12 -17.60
N ARG A 366 15.48 1.03 -17.02
CA ARG A 366 15.21 2.48 -17.12
C ARG A 366 15.28 3.02 -18.54
N ARG A 367 16.18 2.49 -19.37
CA ARG A 367 16.34 2.91 -20.77
C ARG A 367 15.18 2.43 -21.66
N THR A 368 14.53 1.34 -21.29
CA THR A 368 13.43 0.73 -22.06
C THR A 368 12.05 1.02 -21.47
N ASP A 369 11.97 1.75 -20.35
CA ASP A 369 10.69 1.99 -19.67
C ASP A 369 9.83 2.99 -20.43
N THR A 370 8.77 2.50 -21.05
CA THR A 370 7.74 3.27 -21.74
C THR A 370 6.48 3.49 -20.90
N SER A 371 6.43 2.95 -19.68
CA SER A 371 5.24 2.97 -18.82
C SER A 371 4.86 4.36 -18.28
N LEU A 372 5.74 5.35 -18.46
CA LEU A 372 5.45 6.76 -18.14
C LEU A 372 4.57 7.42 -19.19
N HIS A 373 4.44 6.85 -20.40
CA HIS A 373 3.59 7.34 -21.46
C HIS A 373 2.25 6.58 -21.43
N TRP A 374 1.39 6.93 -20.49
CA TRP A 374 0.06 6.36 -20.34
C TRP A 374 -0.91 6.74 -21.47
N ALA A 375 -0.63 7.79 -22.17
CA ALA A 375 -1.43 8.28 -23.28
C ALA A 375 -0.64 8.17 -24.59
N ALA A 376 -0.45 6.93 -25.08
CA ALA A 376 -0.35 6.74 -26.51
C ALA A 376 -1.73 6.31 -27.01
N PRO A 377 -2.19 6.87 -28.14
CA PRO A 377 -3.57 6.79 -28.64
C PRO A 377 -4.04 5.37 -28.92
#